data_c4573f22b2b888ad59ecaf7cf14207f4
#
_entry.id   c4573f22b2b888ad59ecaf7cf14207f4
#
_cell.length_a   1.000
_cell.length_b   1.000
_cell.length_c   1.000
_cell.angle_alpha   90.00
_cell.angle_beta   90.00
_cell.angle_gamma   90.00
#
_symmetry.space_group_name_H-M   'P 1'
#
loop_
_entity.id
_entity.type
_entity.pdbx_description
1 polymer ?
#
loop_
_entity_poly.entity_id
_entity_poly.type
_entity_poly.pdbx_seq_one_letter_code
_entity_poly.pdbx_strand_id
1 'polypeptide(L)'
;MEQDLLKLDGRIVVVSGAAGGGIGTTVTSLVARAGATVIAVSRSEANLDRHVAPLASQGLLVTPVAADAQTEEGVAAVMKSVRGAKGELYGLVNVAGGAAPSTWCPTTRLSREDLRALFAQNLESMFFMSQAVAAELKAQGRPGSLVSISSISGVNSAPYHSGYGAAKAAMLSMVKTMALELALDGIRVNAVAPGPTATPASRTYVGDDPERDRRAIPMGRRGRPEEIAGAVLFLLSNLSSYITGQCLTVDGGINLKWSHLADDNTPLFLKDENFRAAMKR
;
A
#
# COMPACT_ATOMS: atom_id res chain seq x y z
N MET A 1 26.47 19.41 5.59
CA MET A 1 25.72 18.39 6.35
C MET A 1 24.96 17.54 5.33
N GLU A 2 25.33 16.32 5.17
CA GLU A 2 24.58 15.35 4.38
C GLU A 2 23.21 15.20 5.06
N GLN A 3 22.15 15.76 4.45
CA GLN A 3 20.79 15.51 4.91
C GLN A 3 20.52 14.02 4.69
N ASP A 4 20.19 13.31 5.75
CA ASP A 4 19.69 11.94 5.63
C ASP A 4 18.34 12.02 4.88
N LEU A 5 18.38 11.70 3.60
CA LEU A 5 17.29 11.87 2.66
C LEU A 5 16.04 11.02 2.99
N LEU A 6 16.20 10.04 3.89
CA LEU A 6 15.10 9.19 4.38
C LEU A 6 14.42 9.77 5.63
N LYS A 7 15.01 10.78 6.30
CA LYS A 7 14.43 11.34 7.52
C LYS A 7 13.16 12.14 7.27
N LEU A 8 12.26 12.02 8.22
CA LEU A 8 10.95 12.69 8.26
C LEU A 8 10.77 13.53 9.54
N ASP A 9 11.87 13.98 10.14
CA ASP A 9 11.85 14.76 11.38
C ASP A 9 10.98 16.01 11.25
N GLY A 10 10.13 16.26 12.24
CA GLY A 10 9.21 17.39 12.29
C GLY A 10 8.01 17.30 11.34
N ARG A 11 7.89 16.22 10.56
CA ARG A 11 6.80 15.99 9.62
C ARG A 11 5.68 15.17 10.26
N ILE A 12 4.44 15.52 9.95
CA ILE A 12 3.25 14.72 10.28
C ILE A 12 2.89 13.87 9.08
N VAL A 13 2.73 12.58 9.28
CA VAL A 13 2.28 11.62 8.28
C VAL A 13 1.03 10.89 8.78
N VAL A 14 -0.04 10.93 8.02
CA VAL A 14 -1.25 10.15 8.29
C VAL A 14 -1.07 8.75 7.71
N VAL A 15 -1.38 7.70 8.47
CA VAL A 15 -1.42 6.31 7.99
C VAL A 15 -2.82 5.76 8.18
N SER A 16 -3.59 5.66 7.10
CA SER A 16 -4.92 5.03 7.11
C SER A 16 -4.78 3.51 7.00
N GLY A 17 -5.48 2.75 7.85
CA GLY A 17 -5.33 1.29 7.95
C GLY A 17 -4.11 0.85 8.75
N ALA A 18 -3.69 1.64 9.74
CA ALA A 18 -2.48 1.48 10.53
C ALA A 18 -2.42 0.23 11.42
N ALA A 19 -3.57 -0.34 11.81
CA ALA A 19 -3.68 -1.29 12.92
C ALA A 19 -4.03 -2.73 12.54
N GLY A 20 -3.75 -3.16 11.31
CA GLY A 20 -4.05 -4.52 10.84
C GLY A 20 -3.03 -5.60 11.22
N GLY A 21 -1.97 -5.29 11.96
CA GLY A 21 -0.87 -6.22 12.29
C GLY A 21 0.01 -6.61 11.10
N GLY A 22 -0.23 -6.05 9.91
CA GLY A 22 0.50 -6.33 8.68
C GLY A 22 1.16 -5.06 8.10
N ILE A 23 0.97 -4.82 6.80
CA ILE A 23 1.61 -3.71 6.06
C ILE A 23 1.40 -2.37 6.79
N GLY A 24 0.15 -2.03 7.18
CA GLY A 24 -0.14 -0.74 7.79
C GLY A 24 0.57 -0.52 9.14
N THR A 25 0.62 -1.53 9.99
CA THR A 25 1.35 -1.45 11.27
C THR A 25 2.85 -1.31 11.05
N THR A 26 3.40 -2.04 10.08
CA THR A 26 4.82 -1.95 9.73
C THR A 26 5.17 -0.60 9.11
N VAL A 27 4.32 -0.06 8.24
CA VAL A 27 4.47 1.31 7.69
C VAL A 27 4.45 2.34 8.84
N THR A 28 3.47 2.26 9.74
CA THR A 28 3.37 3.14 10.91
C THR A 28 4.67 3.13 11.73
N SER A 29 5.18 1.95 12.05
CA SER A 29 6.44 1.79 12.79
C SER A 29 7.63 2.39 12.03
N LEU A 30 7.79 2.06 10.75
CA LEU A 30 8.95 2.49 9.96
C LEU A 30 8.96 4.01 9.75
N VAL A 31 7.80 4.60 9.44
CA VAL A 31 7.65 6.06 9.24
C VAL A 31 7.90 6.82 10.55
N ALA A 32 7.42 6.31 11.69
CA ALA A 32 7.71 6.90 13.00
C ALA A 32 9.20 6.79 13.36
N ARG A 33 9.85 5.66 13.06
CA ARG A 33 11.32 5.48 13.24
C ARG A 33 12.15 6.40 12.34
N ALA A 34 11.60 6.81 11.20
CA ALA A 34 12.22 7.83 10.34
C ALA A 34 12.07 9.27 10.88
N GLY A 35 11.46 9.46 12.07
CA GLY A 35 11.34 10.75 12.76
C GLY A 35 9.99 11.45 12.60
N ALA A 36 9.03 10.86 11.87
CA ALA A 36 7.72 11.47 11.70
C ALA A 36 6.86 11.36 12.96
N THR A 37 5.98 12.36 13.18
CA THR A 37 4.78 12.20 13.99
C THR A 37 3.72 11.50 13.15
N VAL A 38 3.30 10.30 13.54
CA VAL A 38 2.35 9.50 12.77
C VAL A 38 0.94 9.58 13.39
N ILE A 39 -0.03 10.00 12.59
CA ILE A 39 -1.46 9.87 12.91
C ILE A 39 -1.92 8.51 12.37
N ALA A 40 -2.06 7.55 13.28
CA ALA A 40 -2.34 6.15 12.96
C ALA A 40 -3.84 5.87 13.02
N VAL A 41 -4.47 5.70 11.84
CA VAL A 41 -5.93 5.61 11.70
C VAL A 41 -6.39 4.17 11.54
N SER A 42 -7.39 3.77 12.30
CA SER A 42 -8.10 2.50 12.15
C SER A 42 -9.54 2.63 12.68
N ARG A 43 -10.47 1.84 12.13
CA ARG A 43 -11.85 1.76 12.64
C ARG A 43 -11.95 1.05 13.97
N SER A 44 -11.01 0.18 14.29
CA SER A 44 -11.02 -0.67 15.48
C SER A 44 -10.09 -0.12 16.56
N GLU A 45 -10.66 0.37 17.67
CA GLU A 45 -9.91 0.76 18.87
C GLU A 45 -9.07 -0.41 19.39
N ALA A 46 -9.67 -1.60 19.50
CA ALA A 46 -8.97 -2.80 19.98
C ALA A 46 -7.74 -3.15 19.13
N ASN A 47 -7.77 -2.89 17.82
CA ASN A 47 -6.60 -3.10 16.96
C ASN A 47 -5.58 -1.97 17.14
N LEU A 48 -6.00 -0.73 17.38
CA LEU A 48 -5.11 0.37 17.74
C LEU A 48 -4.36 0.08 19.03
N ASP A 49 -5.06 -0.38 20.06
CA ASP A 49 -4.46 -0.77 21.35
C ASP A 49 -3.47 -1.93 21.18
N ARG A 50 -3.82 -2.91 20.36
CA ARG A 50 -2.98 -4.10 20.17
C ARG A 50 -1.73 -3.82 19.35
N HIS A 51 -1.83 -3.01 18.30
CA HIS A 51 -0.79 -2.91 17.26
C HIS A 51 -0.12 -1.54 17.17
N VAL A 52 -0.76 -0.48 17.66
CA VAL A 52 -0.25 0.89 17.57
C VAL A 52 0.21 1.43 18.92
N ALA A 53 -0.54 1.23 19.99
CA ALA A 53 -0.16 1.69 21.33
C ALA A 53 1.22 1.18 21.78
N PRO A 54 1.66 -0.08 21.48
CA PRO A 54 3.00 -0.52 21.80
C PRO A 54 4.12 0.26 21.10
N LEU A 55 3.85 0.90 19.96
CA LEU A 55 4.83 1.75 19.27
C LEU A 55 5.08 3.04 20.06
N ALA A 56 4.03 3.66 20.57
CA ALA A 56 4.14 4.82 21.45
C ALA A 56 4.91 4.50 22.73
N SER A 57 4.70 3.32 23.32
CA SER A 57 5.45 2.83 24.49
C SER A 57 6.95 2.63 24.21
N GLN A 58 7.36 2.49 22.94
CA GLN A 58 8.75 2.45 22.52
C GLN A 58 9.36 3.85 22.28
N GLY A 59 8.65 4.92 22.62
CA GLY A 59 9.10 6.30 22.43
C GLY A 59 8.89 6.85 21.00
N LEU A 60 8.15 6.14 20.14
CA LEU A 60 7.83 6.62 18.80
C LEU A 60 6.67 7.63 18.87
N LEU A 61 6.72 8.67 18.03
CA LEU A 61 5.69 9.70 17.95
C LEU A 61 4.50 9.19 17.14
N VAL A 62 3.62 8.45 17.77
CA VAL A 62 2.43 7.85 17.14
C VAL A 62 1.18 8.22 17.94
N THR A 63 0.18 8.79 17.26
CA THR A 63 -1.14 9.11 17.83
C THR A 63 -2.19 8.20 17.21
N PRO A 64 -2.81 7.29 17.97
CA PRO A 64 -3.90 6.46 17.48
C PRO A 64 -5.17 7.28 17.30
N VAL A 65 -5.89 7.06 16.20
CA VAL A 65 -7.18 7.70 15.90
C VAL A 65 -8.18 6.64 15.44
N ALA A 66 -9.22 6.41 16.24
CA ALA A 66 -10.33 5.55 15.86
C ALA A 66 -11.27 6.33 14.93
N ALA A 67 -11.22 6.01 13.63
CA ALA A 67 -12.02 6.69 12.62
C ALA A 67 -12.25 5.81 11.39
N ASP A 68 -13.40 5.96 10.74
CA ASP A 68 -13.70 5.32 9.47
C ASP A 68 -13.39 6.30 8.32
N ALA A 69 -12.36 5.97 7.54
CA ALA A 69 -11.95 6.77 6.37
C ALA A 69 -12.99 6.76 5.22
N GLN A 70 -14.06 5.98 5.33
CA GLN A 70 -15.15 5.97 4.37
C GLN A 70 -16.23 7.03 4.67
N THR A 71 -16.18 7.69 5.85
CA THR A 71 -17.18 8.68 6.28
C THR A 71 -16.58 10.08 6.37
N GLU A 72 -17.40 11.09 6.15
CA GLU A 72 -16.99 12.49 6.28
C GLU A 72 -16.58 12.80 7.71
N GLU A 73 -17.31 12.28 8.71
CA GLU A 73 -17.01 12.45 10.12
C GLU A 73 -15.67 11.83 10.50
N GLY A 74 -15.39 10.63 9.96
CA GLY A 74 -14.10 9.96 10.19
C GLY A 74 -12.94 10.72 9.59
N VAL A 75 -13.07 11.22 8.36
CA VAL A 75 -12.04 12.07 7.73
C VAL A 75 -11.86 13.36 8.53
N ALA A 76 -12.94 14.03 8.96
CA ALA A 76 -12.89 15.24 9.77
C ALA A 76 -12.19 15.00 11.12
N ALA A 77 -12.45 13.87 11.78
CA ALA A 77 -11.78 13.49 13.03
C ALA A 77 -10.26 13.32 12.84
N VAL A 78 -9.83 12.67 11.74
CA VAL A 78 -8.42 12.54 11.39
C VAL A 78 -7.78 13.92 11.17
N MET A 79 -8.40 14.80 10.38
CA MET A 79 -7.88 16.14 10.11
C MET A 79 -7.85 17.02 11.36
N LYS A 80 -8.77 16.83 12.30
CA LYS A 80 -8.72 17.48 13.62
C LYS A 80 -7.48 17.02 14.40
N SER A 81 -7.17 15.73 14.39
CA SER A 81 -5.98 15.17 15.03
C SER A 81 -4.68 15.71 14.39
N VAL A 82 -4.65 15.81 13.04
CA VAL A 82 -3.53 16.40 12.30
C VAL A 82 -3.28 17.84 12.77
N ARG A 83 -4.32 18.69 12.84
CA ARG A 83 -4.19 20.09 13.27
C ARG A 83 -3.79 20.25 14.74
N GLY A 84 -4.08 19.26 15.60
CA GLY A 84 -3.67 19.23 17.00
C GLY A 84 -2.27 18.67 17.25
N ALA A 85 -1.65 18.02 16.28
CA ALA A 85 -0.35 17.39 16.44
C ALA A 85 0.82 18.39 16.30
N LYS A 86 1.95 18.06 16.95
CA LYS A 86 3.19 18.84 16.77
C LYS A 86 3.91 18.42 15.49
N GLY A 87 4.25 19.38 14.66
CA GLY A 87 4.95 19.19 13.39
C GLY A 87 4.20 19.79 12.22
N GLU A 88 4.68 19.53 11.04
CA GLU A 88 4.14 20.04 9.78
C GLU A 88 3.49 18.90 8.99
N LEU A 89 2.23 19.05 8.59
CA LEU A 89 1.61 18.08 7.70
C LEU A 89 2.45 17.94 6.44
N TYR A 90 2.78 16.70 6.13
CA TYR A 90 3.64 16.39 4.97
C TYR A 90 3.12 15.24 4.14
N GLY A 91 2.53 14.22 4.75
CA GLY A 91 2.24 13.02 3.99
C GLY A 91 1.02 12.23 4.43
N LEU A 92 0.61 11.35 3.53
CA LEU A 92 -0.46 10.37 3.75
C LEU A 92 -0.02 9.03 3.18
N VAL A 93 -0.28 7.96 3.94
CA VAL A 93 -0.21 6.59 3.41
C VAL A 93 -1.59 5.94 3.53
N ASN A 94 -2.21 5.67 2.40
CA ASN A 94 -3.47 4.93 2.33
C ASN A 94 -3.19 3.43 2.27
N VAL A 95 -3.32 2.75 3.42
CA VAL A 95 -3.22 1.29 3.51
C VAL A 95 -4.58 0.64 3.70
N ALA A 96 -5.57 1.38 4.20
CA ALA A 96 -6.93 0.88 4.39
C ALA A 96 -7.46 0.26 3.09
N GLY A 97 -8.07 -0.91 3.22
CA GLY A 97 -8.58 -1.67 2.08
C GLY A 97 -8.46 -3.17 2.29
N GLY A 98 -8.67 -3.90 1.22
CA GLY A 98 -8.63 -5.35 1.20
C GLY A 98 -9.89 -5.95 0.56
N ALA A 99 -9.98 -7.27 0.60
CA ALA A 99 -11.14 -8.02 0.14
C ALA A 99 -11.44 -9.14 1.14
N ALA A 100 -12.68 -9.24 1.59
CA ALA A 100 -13.12 -10.36 2.40
C ALA A 100 -13.13 -11.64 1.55
N PRO A 101 -12.81 -12.83 2.12
CA PRO A 101 -12.83 -14.10 1.38
C PRO A 101 -14.17 -14.38 0.69
N SER A 102 -15.29 -13.92 1.25
CA SER A 102 -16.62 -14.05 0.66
C SER A 102 -16.75 -13.35 -0.71
N THR A 103 -15.93 -12.35 -0.99
CA THR A 103 -15.91 -11.63 -2.27
C THR A 103 -15.02 -12.29 -3.33
N TRP A 104 -14.33 -13.39 -2.99
CA TRP A 104 -13.52 -14.17 -3.91
C TRP A 104 -14.40 -15.18 -4.66
N CYS A 105 -14.92 -14.79 -5.79
CA CYS A 105 -15.85 -15.60 -6.55
C CYS A 105 -15.65 -15.40 -8.06
N PRO A 106 -16.19 -16.33 -8.90
CA PRO A 106 -16.26 -16.13 -10.34
C PRO A 106 -16.97 -14.80 -10.65
N THR A 107 -16.52 -14.08 -11.67
CA THR A 107 -17.10 -12.78 -12.08
C THR A 107 -18.60 -12.85 -12.30
N THR A 108 -19.10 -14.01 -12.75
CA THR A 108 -20.54 -14.25 -12.98
C THR A 108 -21.38 -14.31 -11.69
N ARG A 109 -20.75 -14.38 -10.51
CA ARG A 109 -21.43 -14.50 -9.20
C ARG A 109 -21.15 -13.32 -8.27
N LEU A 110 -20.32 -12.35 -8.66
CA LEU A 110 -20.07 -11.18 -7.84
C LEU A 110 -21.36 -10.35 -7.70
N SER A 111 -21.81 -10.15 -6.46
CA SER A 111 -23.01 -9.40 -6.20
C SER A 111 -22.78 -7.88 -6.43
N ARG A 112 -23.87 -7.16 -6.70
CA ARG A 112 -23.83 -5.70 -6.81
C ARG A 112 -23.42 -5.04 -5.48
N GLU A 113 -23.85 -5.61 -4.37
CA GLU A 113 -23.53 -5.15 -3.03
C GLU A 113 -22.03 -5.31 -2.72
N ASP A 114 -21.48 -6.50 -2.96
CA ASP A 114 -20.05 -6.77 -2.78
C ASP A 114 -19.18 -5.86 -3.66
N LEU A 115 -19.59 -5.65 -4.92
CA LEU A 115 -18.86 -4.74 -5.81
C LEU A 115 -18.81 -3.33 -5.25
N ARG A 116 -19.95 -2.80 -4.77
CA ARG A 116 -20.02 -1.47 -4.15
C ARG A 116 -19.18 -1.37 -2.89
N ALA A 117 -19.29 -2.37 -2.01
CA ALA A 117 -18.51 -2.42 -0.78
C ALA A 117 -16.99 -2.45 -1.05
N LEU A 118 -16.55 -3.20 -2.06
CA LEU A 118 -15.14 -3.24 -2.48
C LEU A 118 -14.66 -1.88 -3.00
N PHE A 119 -15.49 -1.16 -3.75
CA PHE A 119 -15.15 0.19 -4.22
C PHE A 119 -15.13 1.19 -3.08
N ALA A 120 -16.13 1.20 -2.21
CA ALA A 120 -16.14 2.07 -1.03
C ALA A 120 -14.91 1.86 -0.15
N GLN A 121 -14.60 0.61 0.17
CA GLN A 121 -13.48 0.25 1.04
C GLN A 121 -12.10 0.53 0.43
N ASN A 122 -11.91 0.35 -0.88
CA ASN A 122 -10.59 0.40 -1.51
C ASN A 122 -10.33 1.67 -2.32
N LEU A 123 -11.35 2.30 -2.88
CA LEU A 123 -11.22 3.49 -3.70
C LEU A 123 -11.68 4.76 -2.98
N GLU A 124 -12.94 4.78 -2.49
CA GLU A 124 -13.52 5.98 -1.89
C GLU A 124 -12.78 6.39 -0.62
N SER A 125 -12.47 5.42 0.28
CA SER A 125 -11.70 5.70 1.50
C SER A 125 -10.33 6.30 1.21
N MET A 126 -9.65 5.85 0.15
CA MET A 126 -8.37 6.39 -0.30
C MET A 126 -8.55 7.79 -0.87
N PHE A 127 -9.56 7.98 -1.74
CA PHE A 127 -9.77 9.24 -2.43
C PHE A 127 -10.12 10.37 -1.47
N PHE A 128 -11.12 10.20 -0.60
CA PHE A 128 -11.56 11.26 0.33
C PHE A 128 -10.51 11.61 1.37
N MET A 129 -9.75 10.63 1.87
CA MET A 129 -8.61 10.92 2.75
C MET A 129 -7.51 11.68 2.00
N SER A 130 -7.20 11.29 0.76
CA SER A 130 -6.21 11.99 -0.07
C SER A 130 -6.66 13.41 -0.41
N GLN A 131 -7.94 13.61 -0.71
CA GLN A 131 -8.54 14.92 -0.97
C GLN A 131 -8.40 15.84 0.24
N ALA A 132 -8.74 15.36 1.44
CA ALA A 132 -8.66 16.15 2.67
C ALA A 132 -7.22 16.58 3.00
N VAL A 133 -6.26 15.63 2.91
CA VAL A 133 -4.84 15.91 3.17
C VAL A 133 -4.26 16.85 2.10
N ALA A 134 -4.57 16.63 0.82
CA ALA A 134 -4.11 17.51 -0.26
C ALA A 134 -4.67 18.92 -0.12
N ALA A 135 -5.97 19.07 0.22
CA ALA A 135 -6.59 20.37 0.44
C ALA A 135 -5.93 21.13 1.61
N GLU A 136 -5.62 20.45 2.71
CA GLU A 136 -4.92 21.06 3.86
C GLU A 136 -3.49 21.49 3.49
N LEU A 137 -2.74 20.66 2.75
CA LEU A 137 -1.40 21.01 2.26
C LEU A 137 -1.44 22.23 1.34
N LYS A 138 -2.39 22.29 0.40
CA LYS A 138 -2.58 23.46 -0.49
C LYS A 138 -2.93 24.71 0.29
N ALA A 139 -3.86 24.61 1.25
CA ALA A 139 -4.25 25.77 2.08
C ALA A 139 -3.08 26.32 2.90
N GLN A 140 -2.13 25.47 3.28
CA GLN A 140 -0.91 25.84 4.00
C GLN A 140 0.25 26.25 3.07
N GLY A 141 0.10 26.13 1.74
CA GLY A 141 1.18 26.40 0.78
C GLY A 141 2.38 25.44 0.95
N ARG A 142 2.15 24.18 1.34
CA ARG A 142 3.20 23.23 1.69
C ARG A 142 3.30 22.08 0.68
N PRO A 143 4.52 21.68 0.32
CA PRO A 143 4.72 20.45 -0.44
C PRO A 143 4.39 19.22 0.40
N GLY A 144 4.12 18.09 -0.28
CA GLY A 144 3.80 16.85 0.40
C GLY A 144 4.02 15.59 -0.42
N SER A 145 3.74 14.44 0.19
CA SER A 145 3.79 13.14 -0.48
C SER A 145 2.64 12.23 -0.04
N LEU A 146 1.81 11.83 -0.98
CA LEU A 146 0.70 10.89 -0.80
C LEU A 146 1.08 9.55 -1.44
N VAL A 147 1.00 8.46 -0.67
CA VAL A 147 1.32 7.11 -1.14
C VAL A 147 0.13 6.20 -0.86
N SER A 148 -0.34 5.50 -1.89
CA SER A 148 -1.47 4.56 -1.76
C SER A 148 -1.04 3.13 -1.98
N ILE A 149 -1.50 2.20 -1.14
CA ILE A 149 -1.27 0.76 -1.32
C ILE A 149 -2.32 0.22 -2.28
N SER A 150 -1.90 -0.01 -3.52
CA SER A 150 -2.69 -0.71 -4.52
C SER A 150 -2.51 -2.24 -4.37
N SER A 151 -2.37 -2.96 -5.45
CA SER A 151 -2.11 -4.40 -5.51
C SER A 151 -1.64 -4.76 -6.92
N ILE A 152 -0.93 -5.87 -7.06
CA ILE A 152 -0.72 -6.49 -8.38
C ILE A 152 -2.06 -6.83 -9.07
N SER A 153 -3.13 -7.06 -8.30
CA SER A 153 -4.49 -7.25 -8.84
C SER A 153 -5.06 -6.01 -9.52
N GLY A 154 -4.52 -4.82 -9.25
CA GLY A 154 -4.87 -3.59 -9.95
C GLY A 154 -3.96 -3.28 -11.13
N VAL A 155 -2.82 -3.97 -11.25
CA VAL A 155 -1.86 -3.84 -12.35
C VAL A 155 -2.17 -4.84 -13.45
N ASN A 156 -2.52 -6.06 -13.07
CA ASN A 156 -2.81 -7.18 -13.98
C ASN A 156 -4.19 -7.78 -13.70
N SER A 157 -4.55 -8.81 -14.51
CA SER A 157 -5.77 -9.57 -14.29
C SER A 157 -5.77 -10.27 -12.92
N ALA A 158 -6.92 -10.31 -12.27
CA ALA A 158 -7.12 -10.93 -10.97
C ALA A 158 -8.32 -11.90 -11.02
N PRO A 159 -8.13 -13.13 -11.52
CA PRO A 159 -9.19 -14.14 -11.55
C PRO A 159 -9.79 -14.36 -10.16
N TYR A 160 -11.10 -14.50 -10.08
CA TYR A 160 -11.87 -14.62 -8.84
C TYR A 160 -11.82 -13.39 -7.91
N HIS A 161 -11.17 -12.32 -8.31
CA HIS A 161 -10.93 -11.08 -7.55
C HIS A 161 -11.37 -9.84 -8.33
N SER A 162 -12.30 -9.98 -9.27
CA SER A 162 -12.64 -8.96 -10.26
C SER A 162 -13.02 -7.60 -9.65
N GLY A 163 -13.86 -7.58 -8.62
CA GLY A 163 -14.26 -6.33 -7.95
C GLY A 163 -13.11 -5.62 -7.22
N TYR A 164 -12.28 -6.39 -6.52
CA TYR A 164 -11.10 -5.86 -5.84
C TYR A 164 -10.07 -5.34 -6.84
N GLY A 165 -9.76 -6.15 -7.87
CA GLY A 165 -8.82 -5.77 -8.93
C GLY A 165 -9.26 -4.48 -9.64
N ALA A 166 -10.56 -4.36 -9.97
CA ALA A 166 -11.13 -3.17 -10.57
C ALA A 166 -11.00 -1.93 -9.67
N ALA A 167 -11.30 -2.05 -8.36
CA ALA A 167 -11.14 -0.94 -7.41
C ALA A 167 -9.67 -0.51 -7.27
N LYS A 168 -8.72 -1.46 -7.25
CA LYS A 168 -7.28 -1.17 -7.19
C LYS A 168 -6.73 -0.59 -8.49
N ALA A 169 -7.27 -0.97 -9.64
CA ALA A 169 -6.95 -0.35 -10.93
C ALA A 169 -7.50 1.08 -11.03
N ALA A 170 -8.74 1.31 -10.57
CA ALA A 170 -9.32 2.65 -10.47
C ALA A 170 -8.50 3.57 -9.55
N MET A 171 -7.99 3.04 -8.42
CA MET A 171 -7.05 3.76 -7.55
C MET A 171 -5.79 4.21 -8.32
N LEU A 172 -5.20 3.37 -9.17
CA LEU A 172 -4.02 3.75 -9.97
C LEU A 172 -4.33 4.86 -10.98
N SER A 173 -5.54 4.88 -11.54
CA SER A 173 -6.01 5.98 -12.40
C SER A 173 -6.12 7.29 -11.61
N MET A 174 -6.73 7.24 -10.41
CA MET A 174 -6.83 8.40 -9.51
C MET A 174 -5.46 8.94 -9.10
N VAL A 175 -4.51 8.07 -8.77
CA VAL A 175 -3.12 8.45 -8.43
C VAL A 175 -2.50 9.28 -9.54
N LYS A 176 -2.64 8.87 -10.81
CA LYS A 176 -2.10 9.61 -11.97
C LYS A 176 -2.75 10.98 -12.12
N THR A 177 -4.07 11.05 -12.00
CA THR A 177 -4.83 12.30 -12.12
C THR A 177 -4.45 13.28 -11.02
N MET A 178 -4.49 12.83 -9.75
CA MET A 178 -4.10 13.65 -8.61
C MET A 178 -2.63 14.09 -8.68
N ALA A 179 -1.74 13.24 -9.16
CA ALA A 179 -0.33 13.58 -9.35
C ALA A 179 -0.15 14.75 -10.31
N LEU A 180 -0.90 14.78 -11.41
CA LEU A 180 -0.84 15.86 -12.38
C LEU A 180 -1.45 17.16 -11.82
N GLU A 181 -2.63 17.06 -11.19
CA GLU A 181 -3.35 18.22 -10.63
C GLU A 181 -2.58 18.91 -9.49
N LEU A 182 -1.85 18.14 -8.69
CA LEU A 182 -1.18 18.62 -7.46
C LEU A 182 0.32 18.92 -7.65
N ALA A 183 0.87 18.65 -8.83
CA ALA A 183 2.31 18.77 -9.09
C ALA A 183 2.84 20.20 -8.88
N LEU A 184 2.10 21.22 -9.32
CA LEU A 184 2.50 22.63 -9.16
C LEU A 184 2.42 23.12 -7.71
N ASP A 185 1.64 22.43 -6.87
CA ASP A 185 1.61 22.69 -5.42
C ASP A 185 2.76 21.94 -4.69
N GLY A 186 3.65 21.26 -5.42
CA GLY A 186 4.74 20.49 -4.84
C GLY A 186 4.30 19.19 -4.13
N ILE A 187 3.06 18.72 -4.37
CA ILE A 187 2.51 17.51 -3.76
C ILE A 187 2.67 16.35 -4.74
N ARG A 188 3.43 15.34 -4.33
CA ARG A 188 3.64 14.11 -5.09
C ARG A 188 2.59 13.07 -4.71
N VAL A 189 2.07 12.33 -5.68
CA VAL A 189 1.09 11.27 -5.47
C VAL A 189 1.56 10.01 -6.18
N ASN A 190 1.79 8.93 -5.44
CA ASN A 190 2.31 7.67 -5.97
C ASN A 190 1.56 6.48 -5.36
N ALA A 191 1.80 5.30 -5.90
CA ALA A 191 1.29 4.04 -5.38
C ALA A 191 2.40 3.01 -5.20
N VAL A 192 2.18 2.07 -4.28
CA VAL A 192 2.89 0.80 -4.20
C VAL A 192 1.91 -0.30 -4.52
N ALA A 193 2.28 -1.25 -5.37
CA ALA A 193 1.49 -2.43 -5.71
C ALA A 193 2.17 -3.70 -5.15
N PRO A 194 1.79 -4.15 -3.95
CA PRO A 194 2.33 -5.38 -3.38
C PRO A 194 1.88 -6.61 -4.15
N GLY A 195 2.78 -7.59 -4.22
CA GLY A 195 2.45 -8.98 -4.49
C GLY A 195 2.03 -9.74 -3.22
N PRO A 196 2.02 -11.07 -3.27
CA PRO A 196 1.74 -11.90 -2.10
C PRO A 196 2.68 -11.55 -0.95
N THR A 197 2.11 -11.05 0.15
CA THR A 197 2.85 -10.58 1.33
C THR A 197 2.42 -11.39 2.55
N ALA A 198 3.38 -11.82 3.36
CA ALA A 198 3.16 -12.63 4.57
C ALA A 198 2.61 -11.74 5.71
N THR A 199 1.30 -11.51 5.73
CA THR A 199 0.58 -10.78 6.76
C THR A 199 -0.28 -11.72 7.59
N PRO A 200 -0.75 -11.35 8.81
CA PRO A 200 -1.70 -12.14 9.55
C PRO A 200 -2.94 -12.52 8.74
N ALA A 201 -3.51 -11.57 8.01
CA ALA A 201 -4.67 -11.83 7.15
C ALA A 201 -4.37 -12.83 6.04
N SER A 202 -3.23 -12.71 5.34
CA SER A 202 -2.86 -13.66 4.27
C SER A 202 -2.62 -15.07 4.80
N ARG A 203 -2.06 -15.21 6.00
CA ARG A 203 -1.89 -16.52 6.66
C ARG A 203 -3.24 -17.14 7.00
N THR A 204 -4.17 -16.35 7.52
CA THR A 204 -5.52 -16.84 7.88
C THR A 204 -6.31 -17.27 6.66
N TYR A 205 -6.27 -16.52 5.56
CA TYR A 205 -7.17 -16.74 4.41
C TYR A 205 -6.58 -17.63 3.32
N VAL A 206 -5.27 -17.55 3.10
CA VAL A 206 -4.59 -18.26 2.01
C VAL A 206 -3.74 -19.42 2.53
N GLY A 207 -3.36 -19.38 3.81
CA GLY A 207 -2.45 -20.31 4.45
C GLY A 207 -0.99 -20.13 4.02
N ASP A 208 -0.10 -20.83 4.72
CA ASP A 208 1.32 -20.89 4.38
C ASP A 208 1.57 -22.17 3.55
N ASP A 209 2.09 -21.99 2.35
CA ASP A 209 2.48 -23.06 1.43
C ASP A 209 3.77 -22.63 0.70
N PRO A 210 4.93 -22.93 1.29
CA PRO A 210 6.22 -22.53 0.73
C PRO A 210 6.49 -23.11 -0.66
N GLU A 211 5.97 -24.31 -0.95
CA GLU A 211 6.17 -24.94 -2.25
C GLU A 211 5.37 -24.24 -3.35
N ARG A 212 4.12 -23.90 -3.06
CA ARG A 212 3.29 -23.07 -3.97
C ARG A 212 3.96 -21.72 -4.20
N ASP A 213 4.43 -21.07 -3.13
CA ASP A 213 5.03 -19.76 -3.20
C ASP A 213 6.34 -19.78 -4.00
N ARG A 214 7.15 -20.85 -3.83
CA ARG A 214 8.38 -21.10 -4.61
C ARG A 214 8.09 -21.28 -6.11
N ARG A 215 7.01 -21.96 -6.45
CA ARG A 215 6.61 -22.14 -7.86
C ARG A 215 6.02 -20.90 -8.48
N ALA A 216 5.22 -20.15 -7.72
CA ALA A 216 4.49 -19.00 -8.25
C ALA A 216 5.34 -17.74 -8.34
N ILE A 217 6.22 -17.48 -7.35
CA ILE A 217 6.94 -16.23 -7.19
C ILE A 217 8.41 -16.43 -7.63
N PRO A 218 8.94 -15.65 -8.60
CA PRO A 218 10.33 -15.78 -9.04
C PRO A 218 11.38 -15.68 -7.94
N MET A 219 11.17 -14.84 -6.92
CA MET A 219 12.04 -14.78 -5.73
C MET A 219 11.82 -15.95 -4.74
N GLY A 220 10.94 -16.90 -5.04
CA GLY A 220 10.71 -18.14 -4.31
C GLY A 220 9.97 -17.99 -2.98
N ARG A 221 9.50 -16.80 -2.61
CA ARG A 221 8.82 -16.53 -1.33
C ARG A 221 7.89 -15.34 -1.41
N ARG A 222 6.97 -15.25 -0.49
CA ARG A 222 6.19 -14.03 -0.26
C ARG A 222 7.09 -12.89 0.24
N GLY A 223 6.68 -11.68 -0.06
CA GLY A 223 7.26 -10.48 0.55
C GLY A 223 6.94 -10.40 2.04
N ARG A 224 7.81 -9.72 2.79
CA ARG A 224 7.53 -9.33 4.16
C ARG A 224 6.91 -7.94 4.19
N PRO A 225 6.08 -7.60 5.20
CA PRO A 225 5.52 -6.26 5.36
C PRO A 225 6.58 -5.15 5.34
N GLU A 226 7.78 -5.42 5.86
CA GLU A 226 8.92 -4.49 5.88
C GLU A 226 9.42 -4.13 4.47
N GLU A 227 9.34 -5.06 3.53
CA GLU A 227 9.76 -4.83 2.14
C GLU A 227 8.77 -3.88 1.42
N ILE A 228 7.49 -3.96 1.76
CA ILE A 228 6.47 -3.02 1.29
C ILE A 228 6.64 -1.65 1.97
N ALA A 229 6.85 -1.64 3.30
CA ALA A 229 7.03 -0.42 4.06
C ALA A 229 8.29 0.36 3.63
N GLY A 230 9.36 -0.33 3.24
CA GLY A 230 10.56 0.29 2.68
C GLY A 230 10.28 1.07 1.39
N ALA A 231 9.49 0.50 0.49
CA ALA A 231 9.05 1.18 -0.73
C ALA A 231 8.17 2.40 -0.43
N VAL A 232 7.30 2.31 0.58
CA VAL A 232 6.48 3.44 1.04
C VAL A 232 7.36 4.55 1.61
N LEU A 233 8.33 4.24 2.48
CA LEU A 233 9.23 5.22 3.05
C LEU A 233 10.07 5.90 1.95
N PHE A 234 10.57 5.16 0.97
CA PHE A 234 11.24 5.72 -0.20
C PHE A 234 10.36 6.76 -0.90
N LEU A 235 9.09 6.43 -1.20
CA LEU A 235 8.17 7.32 -1.88
C LEU A 235 7.73 8.52 -1.02
N LEU A 236 7.72 8.41 0.31
CA LEU A 236 7.51 9.54 1.21
C LEU A 236 8.73 10.46 1.30
N SER A 237 9.93 9.93 1.18
CA SER A 237 11.18 10.63 1.45
C SER A 237 11.61 11.57 0.31
N ASN A 238 12.66 12.34 0.58
CA ASN A 238 13.26 13.23 -0.41
C ASN A 238 14.02 12.48 -1.54
N LEU A 239 14.33 11.18 -1.35
CA LEU A 239 14.91 10.34 -2.40
C LEU A 239 14.01 10.22 -3.63
N SER A 240 12.70 10.39 -3.47
CA SER A 240 11.72 10.34 -4.55
C SER A 240 11.19 11.73 -4.94
N SER A 241 11.95 12.79 -4.71
CA SER A 241 11.52 14.18 -4.91
C SER A 241 11.09 14.51 -6.35
N TYR A 242 11.54 13.74 -7.34
CA TYR A 242 11.16 13.90 -8.76
C TYR A 242 10.27 12.76 -9.27
N ILE A 243 9.61 12.01 -8.34
CA ILE A 243 8.74 10.87 -8.68
C ILE A 243 7.31 11.22 -8.28
N THR A 244 6.41 11.32 -9.26
CA THR A 244 4.97 11.49 -9.07
C THR A 244 4.18 10.73 -10.15
N GLY A 245 2.97 10.29 -9.84
CA GLY A 245 2.09 9.53 -10.74
C GLY A 245 2.52 8.08 -10.97
N GLN A 246 3.49 7.56 -10.22
CA GLN A 246 4.06 6.24 -10.45
C GLN A 246 3.43 5.18 -9.55
N CYS A 247 3.42 3.94 -10.05
CA CYS A 247 3.10 2.74 -9.28
C CYS A 247 4.34 1.86 -9.19
N LEU A 248 4.91 1.75 -7.98
CA LEU A 248 6.04 0.86 -7.73
C LEU A 248 5.52 -0.53 -7.36
N THR A 249 5.75 -1.49 -8.24
CA THR A 249 5.40 -2.90 -8.00
C THR A 249 6.45 -3.55 -7.12
N VAL A 250 6.02 -4.17 -6.00
CA VAL A 250 6.86 -4.86 -5.01
C VAL A 250 6.29 -6.25 -4.80
N ASP A 251 6.65 -7.19 -5.67
CA ASP A 251 5.93 -8.45 -5.85
C ASP A 251 6.82 -9.70 -6.01
N GLY A 252 8.12 -9.57 -5.83
CA GLY A 252 9.07 -10.67 -6.03
C GLY A 252 9.14 -11.18 -7.48
N GLY A 253 8.64 -10.36 -8.44
CA GLY A 253 8.66 -10.66 -9.87
C GLY A 253 7.47 -11.49 -10.36
N ILE A 254 6.44 -11.73 -9.53
CA ILE A 254 5.31 -12.60 -9.92
C ILE A 254 4.58 -12.08 -11.17
N ASN A 255 4.47 -10.75 -11.33
CA ASN A 255 3.86 -10.14 -12.51
C ASN A 255 4.67 -10.30 -13.81
N LEU A 256 5.94 -10.67 -13.70
CA LEU A 256 6.84 -10.86 -14.84
C LEU A 256 6.92 -12.33 -15.26
N LYS A 257 6.39 -13.25 -14.44
CA LYS A 257 6.54 -14.68 -14.69
C LYS A 257 5.68 -15.13 -15.85
N TRP A 258 6.32 -15.66 -16.87
CA TRP A 258 5.65 -16.30 -18.01
C TRP A 258 5.15 -17.68 -17.66
N SER A 259 4.03 -18.09 -18.26
CA SER A 259 3.49 -19.45 -18.11
C SER A 259 4.40 -20.56 -18.65
N HIS A 260 5.39 -20.21 -19.47
CA HIS A 260 6.35 -21.13 -20.07
C HIS A 260 7.64 -21.28 -19.26
N LEU A 261 7.70 -20.73 -18.04
CA LEU A 261 8.84 -20.90 -17.16
C LEU A 261 8.65 -22.11 -16.24
N ALA A 262 9.72 -22.86 -16.05
CA ALA A 262 9.81 -23.86 -15.00
C ALA A 262 9.92 -23.20 -13.60
N ASP A 263 9.93 -24.00 -12.55
CA ASP A 263 9.98 -23.54 -11.16
C ASP A 263 11.26 -22.76 -10.82
N ASP A 264 12.35 -23.02 -11.56
CA ASP A 264 13.64 -22.32 -11.46
C ASP A 264 13.75 -21.09 -12.39
N ASN A 265 12.63 -20.60 -12.90
CA ASN A 265 12.51 -19.50 -13.86
C ASN A 265 13.21 -19.75 -15.22
N THR A 266 13.62 -20.99 -15.52
CA THR A 266 14.16 -21.36 -16.81
C THR A 266 13.02 -21.59 -17.82
N PRO A 267 13.09 -21.08 -19.07
CA PRO A 267 12.13 -21.42 -20.11
C PRO A 267 12.04 -22.94 -20.30
N LEU A 268 10.80 -23.48 -20.33
CA LEU A 268 10.57 -24.92 -20.43
C LEU A 268 11.25 -25.56 -21.65
N PHE A 269 11.28 -24.85 -22.80
CA PHE A 269 11.92 -25.36 -24.01
C PHE A 269 13.45 -25.52 -23.86
N LEU A 270 14.09 -24.77 -22.94
CA LEU A 270 15.53 -24.97 -22.66
C LEU A 270 15.81 -26.24 -21.86
N LYS A 271 14.79 -26.87 -21.28
CA LYS A 271 14.93 -28.18 -20.62
C LYS A 271 14.79 -29.33 -21.59
N ASP A 272 14.30 -29.09 -22.81
CA ASP A 272 14.25 -30.09 -23.88
C ASP A 272 15.64 -30.40 -24.41
N GLU A 273 16.02 -31.70 -24.45
CA GLU A 273 17.35 -32.14 -24.88
C GLU A 273 17.60 -31.88 -26.36
N ASN A 274 16.58 -32.05 -27.20
CA ASN A 274 16.70 -31.80 -28.63
C ASN A 274 16.94 -30.33 -28.94
N PHE A 275 16.23 -29.43 -28.22
CA PHE A 275 16.41 -28.00 -28.34
C PHE A 275 17.82 -27.59 -27.92
N ARG A 276 18.31 -28.10 -26.78
CA ARG A 276 19.68 -27.84 -26.30
C ARG A 276 20.76 -28.34 -27.28
N ALA A 277 20.53 -29.48 -27.89
CA ALA A 277 21.43 -30.00 -28.89
C ALA A 277 21.48 -29.13 -30.17
N ALA A 278 20.33 -28.55 -30.56
CA ALA A 278 20.25 -27.63 -31.71
C ALA A 278 20.96 -26.27 -31.43
N MET A 279 20.93 -25.78 -30.19
CA MET A 279 21.61 -24.55 -29.80
C MET A 279 23.16 -24.64 -29.76
N LYS A 280 23.71 -25.85 -29.73
CA LYS A 280 25.17 -26.07 -29.71
C LYS A 280 25.78 -26.14 -31.11
N ARG A 281 24.98 -26.00 -32.17
CA ARG A 281 25.41 -25.94 -33.56
C ARG A 281 25.47 -24.49 -34.01
#